data_08a6e3d8bb14a25617cff1b8264d0b8e
#
_entry.id   08a6e3d8bb14a25617cff1b8264d0b8e
#
_cell.length_a   1.000
_cell.length_b   1.000
_cell.length_c   1.000
_cell.angle_alpha   90.00
_cell.angle_beta   90.00
_cell.angle_gamma   90.00
#
_symmetry.space_group_name_H-M   'P 1'
#
loop_
_entity.id
_entity.type
_entity.pdbx_description
1 polymer ?
#
loop_
_entity_poly.entity_id
_entity_poly.type
_entity_poly.pdbx_seq_one_letter_code
_entity_poly.pdbx_strand_id
1 'polypeptide(L)'
;MFYLLSLITGILECGWIAYGAVHSLPLWQILCYPLAYHIGNLFPKPFSLNRRWLFAMAFTALAAGGLTFVRQLPESAVFALTCASLFLLSAVIQSVRSELKSDGNRLTKRIFRVAGFALAPLAALIPSEILVLAAAIAFRGLKNYSGKCAVSRMTLQRGFSAVMVFHQLHYFFYAHTTLAAMSLLLTARFSALGTVPAALLFCGTWVTYMSVEPIVSRLTAKTLPVFFAGHIGISLLLFTMSFVDSTTLFTVLWLITGFGGGVVYTISARAKKLGCYDKQSMTISENIGHTLGLAVAVIFAAVFGMRSPDIMLVAGSVSALLAVVSMTFTPKEGRSNENINNNS
;
A
#
# COMPACT_ATOMS: atom_id res chain seq x y z
N MET A 1 -15.31 -7.81 -13.91
CA MET A 1 -13.99 -7.23 -14.21
C MET A 1 -13.40 -6.49 -13.01
N PHE A 2 -14.08 -5.53 -12.44
CA PHE A 2 -13.58 -4.74 -11.29
C PHE A 2 -13.11 -5.58 -10.09
N TYR A 3 -13.84 -6.60 -9.72
CA TYR A 3 -13.47 -7.51 -8.62
C TYR A 3 -12.20 -8.32 -8.93
N LEU A 4 -12.08 -8.81 -10.16
CA LEU A 4 -10.90 -9.53 -10.61
C LEU A 4 -9.65 -8.64 -10.60
N LEU A 5 -9.79 -7.38 -11.02
CA LEU A 5 -8.72 -6.38 -10.90
C LEU A 5 -8.39 -6.05 -9.44
N SER A 6 -9.37 -6.09 -8.54
CA SER A 6 -9.12 -5.89 -7.10
C SER A 6 -8.37 -7.06 -6.47
N LEU A 7 -8.68 -8.30 -6.88
CA LEU A 7 -7.98 -9.50 -6.45
C LEU A 7 -6.52 -9.47 -6.90
N ILE A 8 -6.29 -9.26 -8.20
CA ILE A 8 -4.91 -9.24 -8.73
C ILE A 8 -4.08 -8.10 -8.16
N THR A 9 -4.70 -6.95 -7.85
CA THR A 9 -4.05 -5.84 -7.16
C THR A 9 -3.48 -6.28 -5.81
N GLY A 10 -4.24 -7.04 -5.00
CA GLY A 10 -3.76 -7.55 -3.71
C GLY A 10 -2.56 -8.49 -3.88
N ILE A 11 -2.59 -9.36 -4.89
CA ILE A 11 -1.46 -10.26 -5.19
C ILE A 11 -0.21 -9.46 -5.60
N LEU A 12 -0.35 -8.50 -6.51
CA LEU A 12 0.79 -7.72 -7.02
C LEU A 12 1.40 -6.79 -5.95
N GLU A 13 0.59 -6.29 -5.02
CA GLU A 13 1.03 -5.35 -3.99
C GLU A 13 1.98 -6.01 -2.96
N CYS A 14 1.73 -7.27 -2.58
CA CYS A 14 2.44 -7.96 -1.52
C CYS A 14 3.24 -9.20 -1.97
N GLY A 15 2.89 -9.80 -3.10
CA GLY A 15 3.43 -11.10 -3.50
C GLY A 15 4.94 -11.09 -3.74
N TRP A 16 5.48 -10.01 -4.27
CA TRP A 16 6.91 -9.90 -4.54
C TRP A 16 7.76 -9.60 -3.31
N ILE A 17 7.17 -9.07 -2.24
CA ILE A 17 7.85 -9.02 -0.94
C ILE A 17 8.05 -10.45 -0.43
N ALA A 18 6.99 -11.26 -0.47
CA ALA A 18 7.08 -12.68 -0.10
C ALA A 18 8.06 -13.44 -1.00
N TYR A 19 8.02 -13.23 -2.32
CA TYR A 19 8.97 -13.79 -3.28
C TYR A 19 10.42 -13.49 -2.89
N GLY A 20 10.76 -12.22 -2.72
CA GLY A 20 12.13 -11.80 -2.40
C GLY A 20 12.62 -12.35 -1.06
N ALA A 21 11.73 -12.39 -0.07
CA ALA A 21 12.05 -12.92 1.25
C ALA A 21 12.35 -14.44 1.20
N VAL A 22 11.55 -15.21 0.46
CA VAL A 22 11.75 -16.66 0.29
C VAL A 22 13.04 -16.99 -0.46
N HIS A 23 13.35 -16.22 -1.48
CA HIS A 23 14.57 -16.39 -2.27
C HIS A 23 15.79 -15.72 -1.66
N SER A 24 15.67 -15.22 -0.41
CA SER A 24 16.77 -14.59 0.34
C SER A 24 17.45 -13.43 -0.43
N LEU A 25 16.68 -12.69 -1.20
CA LEU A 25 17.20 -11.56 -1.94
C LEU A 25 17.67 -10.45 -0.99
N PRO A 26 18.64 -9.60 -1.41
CA PRO A 26 19.01 -8.42 -0.64
C PRO A 26 17.82 -7.52 -0.34
N LEU A 27 17.76 -6.92 0.86
CA LEU A 27 16.67 -6.08 1.32
C LEU A 27 16.27 -5.00 0.30
N TRP A 28 17.24 -4.31 -0.29
CA TRP A 28 16.98 -3.27 -1.26
C TRP A 28 16.27 -3.79 -2.52
N GLN A 29 16.59 -5.00 -3.00
CA GLN A 29 15.91 -5.61 -4.14
C GLN A 29 14.45 -5.93 -3.80
N ILE A 30 14.20 -6.48 -2.62
CA ILE A 30 12.84 -6.78 -2.15
C ILE A 30 11.99 -5.51 -2.10
N LEU A 31 12.58 -4.40 -1.64
CA LEU A 31 11.90 -3.11 -1.55
C LEU A 31 11.65 -2.46 -2.92
N CYS A 32 12.47 -2.77 -3.93
CA CYS A 32 12.27 -2.26 -5.29
C CYS A 32 11.01 -2.80 -5.95
N TYR A 33 10.55 -4.01 -5.63
CA TYR A 33 9.33 -4.58 -6.21
C TYR A 33 8.08 -3.75 -5.86
N PRO A 34 7.74 -3.56 -4.58
CA PRO A 34 6.60 -2.72 -4.22
C PRO A 34 6.83 -1.25 -4.62
N LEU A 35 8.07 -0.75 -4.65
CA LEU A 35 8.38 0.58 -5.14
C LEU A 35 7.98 0.73 -6.61
N ALA A 36 8.39 -0.19 -7.49
CA ALA A 36 8.02 -0.20 -8.90
C ALA A 36 6.48 -0.24 -9.07
N TYR A 37 5.79 -1.07 -8.29
CA TYR A 37 4.35 -1.15 -8.28
C TYR A 37 3.69 0.19 -7.88
N HIS A 38 4.17 0.85 -6.82
CA HIS A 38 3.58 2.11 -6.35
C HIS A 38 3.89 3.30 -7.26
N ILE A 39 5.07 3.35 -7.87
CA ILE A 39 5.38 4.33 -8.92
C ILE A 39 4.42 4.15 -10.11
N GLY A 40 4.19 2.91 -10.54
CA GLY A 40 3.22 2.61 -11.58
C GLY A 40 1.80 3.05 -11.23
N ASN A 41 1.36 2.90 -9.98
CA ASN A 41 0.07 3.41 -9.51
C ASN A 41 -0.03 4.94 -9.54
N LEU A 42 1.08 5.64 -9.35
CA LEU A 42 1.13 7.10 -9.37
C LEU A 42 1.15 7.65 -10.79
N PHE A 43 1.82 6.96 -11.73
CA PHE A 43 2.10 7.40 -13.08
C PHE A 43 0.88 7.86 -13.90
N PRO A 44 -0.28 7.14 -13.91
CA PRO A 44 -1.42 7.57 -14.72
C PRO A 44 -2.13 8.83 -14.21
N LYS A 45 -1.90 9.25 -12.97
CA LYS A 45 -2.67 10.33 -12.33
C LYS A 45 -2.40 11.72 -12.92
N PRO A 46 -1.13 12.10 -13.18
CA PRO A 46 -0.82 13.35 -13.85
C PRO A 46 -1.02 13.29 -15.37
N PHE A 47 -1.16 12.09 -15.97
CA PHE A 47 -1.23 11.91 -17.42
C PHE A 47 -2.56 11.28 -17.82
N SER A 48 -3.23 11.84 -18.83
CA SER A 48 -4.36 11.19 -19.49
C SER A 48 -3.83 10.16 -20.49
N LEU A 49 -3.59 8.95 -20.02
CA LEU A 49 -3.15 7.88 -20.92
C LEU A 49 -4.29 7.42 -21.81
N ASN A 50 -4.09 7.50 -23.13
CA ASN A 50 -5.07 6.99 -24.07
C ASN A 50 -5.01 5.44 -24.12
N ARG A 51 -6.08 4.84 -24.68
CA ARG A 51 -6.22 3.38 -24.75
C ARG A 51 -5.05 2.70 -25.48
N ARG A 52 -4.47 3.34 -26.51
CA ARG A 52 -3.35 2.77 -27.28
C ARG A 52 -2.10 2.63 -26.43
N TRP A 53 -1.78 3.65 -25.65
CA TRP A 53 -0.64 3.59 -24.73
C TRP A 53 -0.82 2.53 -23.66
N LEU A 54 -2.03 2.40 -23.08
CA LEU A 54 -2.31 1.36 -22.08
C LEU A 54 -2.23 -0.04 -22.68
N PHE A 55 -2.64 -0.24 -23.94
CA PHE A 55 -2.44 -1.51 -24.66
C PHE A 55 -0.94 -1.80 -24.87
N ALA A 56 -0.16 -0.81 -25.31
CA ALA A 56 1.29 -0.97 -25.45
C ALA A 56 1.96 -1.33 -24.10
N MET A 57 1.60 -0.64 -23.03
CA MET A 57 2.10 -0.93 -21.69
C MET A 57 1.74 -2.35 -21.22
N ALA A 58 0.48 -2.76 -21.42
CA ALA A 58 0.03 -4.11 -21.06
C ALA A 58 0.75 -5.20 -21.89
N PHE A 59 0.97 -4.94 -23.17
CA PHE A 59 1.73 -5.86 -24.05
C PHE A 59 3.20 -5.95 -23.62
N THR A 60 3.83 -4.82 -23.34
CA THR A 60 5.21 -4.78 -22.84
C THR A 60 5.33 -5.51 -21.49
N ALA A 61 4.35 -5.33 -20.60
CA ALA A 61 4.31 -6.05 -19.32
C ALA A 61 4.16 -7.56 -19.52
N LEU A 62 3.33 -7.99 -20.48
CA LEU A 62 3.17 -9.39 -20.83
C LEU A 62 4.49 -9.98 -21.40
N ALA A 63 5.13 -9.24 -22.30
CA ALA A 63 6.41 -9.65 -22.89
C ALA A 63 7.51 -9.76 -21.81
N ALA A 64 7.64 -8.72 -20.96
CA ALA A 64 8.61 -8.72 -19.86
C ALA A 64 8.35 -9.85 -18.86
N GLY A 65 7.09 -10.05 -18.45
CA GLY A 65 6.70 -11.18 -17.59
C GLY A 65 6.91 -12.54 -18.25
N GLY A 66 6.65 -12.66 -19.55
CA GLY A 66 6.94 -13.86 -20.33
C GLY A 66 8.42 -14.18 -20.43
N LEU A 67 9.27 -13.16 -20.57
CA LEU A 67 10.72 -13.35 -20.60
C LEU A 67 11.28 -13.88 -19.28
N THR A 68 10.63 -13.66 -18.15
CA THR A 68 11.08 -14.23 -16.87
C THR A 68 11.03 -15.77 -16.81
N PHE A 69 10.34 -16.43 -17.76
CA PHE A 69 10.39 -17.89 -17.91
C PHE A 69 11.69 -18.40 -18.54
N VAL A 70 12.48 -17.53 -19.15
CA VAL A 70 13.73 -17.94 -19.81
C VAL A 70 14.79 -18.24 -18.76
N ARG A 71 15.04 -19.51 -18.51
CA ARG A 71 15.95 -20.01 -17.45
C ARG A 71 17.40 -19.54 -17.58
N GLN A 72 17.80 -19.10 -18.76
CA GLN A 72 19.18 -18.67 -19.05
C GLN A 72 19.43 -17.18 -18.78
N LEU A 73 18.40 -16.42 -18.38
CA LEU A 73 18.57 -15.01 -18.06
C LEU A 73 19.35 -14.84 -16.75
N PRO A 74 20.28 -13.88 -16.70
CA PRO A 74 20.94 -13.53 -15.44
C PRO A 74 19.90 -12.97 -14.43
N GLU A 75 20.15 -13.20 -13.15
CA GLU A 75 19.23 -12.78 -12.06
C GLU A 75 18.92 -11.27 -12.11
N SER A 76 19.91 -10.45 -12.46
CA SER A 76 19.73 -8.99 -12.64
C SER A 76 18.73 -8.65 -13.74
N ALA A 77 18.71 -9.42 -14.83
CA ALA A 77 17.74 -9.23 -15.91
C ALA A 77 16.34 -9.67 -15.47
N VAL A 78 16.20 -10.79 -14.79
CA VAL A 78 14.92 -11.26 -14.21
C VAL A 78 14.38 -10.22 -13.23
N PHE A 79 15.23 -9.68 -12.36
CA PHE A 79 14.86 -8.62 -11.42
C PHE A 79 14.33 -7.36 -12.16
N ALA A 80 15.08 -6.87 -13.16
CA ALA A 80 14.70 -5.69 -13.93
C ALA A 80 13.39 -5.91 -14.70
N LEU A 81 13.20 -7.06 -15.34
CA LEU A 81 11.98 -7.43 -16.05
C LEU A 81 10.78 -7.52 -15.12
N THR A 82 10.98 -8.07 -13.93
CA THR A 82 9.93 -8.14 -12.90
C THR A 82 9.51 -6.75 -12.43
N CYS A 83 10.46 -5.88 -12.09
CA CYS A 83 10.17 -4.49 -11.72
C CYS A 83 9.45 -3.73 -12.84
N ALA A 84 9.89 -3.88 -14.09
CA ALA A 84 9.25 -3.27 -15.25
C ALA A 84 7.81 -3.79 -15.43
N SER A 85 7.59 -5.09 -15.31
CA SER A 85 6.25 -5.68 -15.39
C SER A 85 5.34 -5.15 -14.29
N LEU A 86 5.80 -5.10 -13.03
CA LEU A 86 5.03 -4.59 -11.90
C LEU A 86 4.65 -3.11 -12.09
N PHE A 87 5.58 -2.27 -12.54
CA PHE A 87 5.33 -0.87 -12.86
C PHE A 87 4.24 -0.73 -13.95
N LEU A 88 4.42 -1.41 -15.08
CA LEU A 88 3.50 -1.30 -16.22
C LEU A 88 2.11 -1.86 -15.89
N LEU A 89 2.04 -3.01 -15.22
CA LEU A 89 0.79 -3.64 -14.80
C LEU A 89 0.02 -2.76 -13.81
N SER A 90 0.70 -2.20 -12.83
CA SER A 90 0.04 -1.34 -11.86
C SER A 90 -0.51 -0.07 -12.51
N ALA A 91 0.22 0.54 -13.46
CA ALA A 91 -0.26 1.71 -14.22
C ALA A 91 -1.51 1.39 -15.04
N VAL A 92 -1.51 0.26 -15.76
CA VAL A 92 -2.66 -0.19 -16.57
C VAL A 92 -3.86 -0.51 -15.68
N ILE A 93 -3.65 -1.33 -14.64
CA ILE A 93 -4.73 -1.75 -13.72
C ILE A 93 -5.34 -0.54 -13.02
N GLN A 94 -4.53 0.41 -12.55
CA GLN A 94 -5.01 1.62 -11.90
C GLN A 94 -5.83 2.49 -12.85
N SER A 95 -5.39 2.66 -14.11
CA SER A 95 -6.13 3.40 -15.13
C SER A 95 -7.50 2.77 -15.38
N VAL A 96 -7.53 1.46 -15.61
CA VAL A 96 -8.79 0.72 -15.88
C VAL A 96 -9.72 0.77 -14.66
N ARG A 97 -9.19 0.57 -13.44
CA ARG A 97 -10.01 0.62 -12.22
C ARG A 97 -10.59 1.99 -11.93
N SER A 98 -9.88 3.06 -12.25
CA SER A 98 -10.38 4.43 -12.04
C SER A 98 -11.61 4.74 -12.87
N GLU A 99 -11.75 4.11 -14.04
CA GLU A 99 -12.86 4.30 -14.96
C GLU A 99 -14.02 3.34 -14.72
N LEU A 100 -13.73 2.12 -14.28
CA LEU A 100 -14.77 1.14 -13.97
C LEU A 100 -15.54 1.60 -12.73
N LYS A 101 -16.72 2.19 -12.94
CA LYS A 101 -17.66 2.48 -11.86
C LYS A 101 -18.03 1.17 -11.17
N SER A 102 -17.83 1.14 -9.87
CA SER A 102 -18.19 -0.03 -9.09
C SER A 102 -19.63 0.08 -8.67
N ASP A 103 -20.54 -0.50 -9.42
CA ASP A 103 -21.93 -0.69 -9.02
C ASP A 103 -22.07 -1.79 -7.95
N GLY A 104 -20.95 -2.41 -7.56
CA GLY A 104 -20.92 -3.50 -6.62
C GLY A 104 -20.82 -3.09 -5.15
N ASN A 105 -21.32 -3.98 -4.29
CA ASN A 105 -21.29 -3.85 -2.85
C ASN A 105 -19.83 -3.64 -2.35
N ARG A 106 -19.65 -2.66 -1.46
CA ARG A 106 -18.36 -2.32 -0.84
C ARG A 106 -17.71 -3.52 -0.13
N LEU A 107 -18.53 -4.37 0.49
CA LEU A 107 -18.06 -5.61 1.14
C LEU A 107 -17.45 -6.57 0.14
N THR A 108 -18.11 -6.82 -1.00
CA THR A 108 -17.60 -7.71 -2.05
C THR A 108 -16.24 -7.27 -2.57
N LYS A 109 -16.03 -5.96 -2.78
CA LYS A 109 -14.72 -5.40 -3.19
C LYS A 109 -13.62 -5.72 -2.20
N ARG A 110 -13.91 -5.62 -0.90
CA ARG A 110 -12.98 -5.94 0.17
C ARG A 110 -12.64 -7.41 0.20
N ILE A 111 -13.66 -8.28 0.11
CA ILE A 111 -13.46 -9.73 0.09
C ILE A 111 -12.49 -10.10 -1.04
N PHE A 112 -12.69 -9.58 -2.25
CA PHE A 112 -11.76 -9.86 -3.36
C PHE A 112 -10.36 -9.31 -3.12
N ARG A 113 -10.20 -8.15 -2.49
CA ARG A 113 -8.87 -7.62 -2.17
C ARG A 113 -8.19 -8.43 -1.07
N VAL A 114 -8.92 -8.81 -0.03
CA VAL A 114 -8.43 -9.71 1.03
C VAL A 114 -8.03 -11.07 0.46
N ALA A 115 -8.85 -11.63 -0.42
CA ALA A 115 -8.51 -12.87 -1.13
C ALA A 115 -7.22 -12.71 -1.95
N GLY A 116 -7.02 -11.54 -2.60
CA GLY A 116 -5.77 -11.23 -3.29
C GLY A 116 -4.57 -11.24 -2.36
N PHE A 117 -4.67 -10.64 -1.19
CA PHE A 117 -3.60 -10.69 -0.18
C PHE A 117 -3.35 -12.10 0.34
N ALA A 118 -4.40 -12.88 0.57
CA ALA A 118 -4.27 -14.28 0.99
C ALA A 118 -3.63 -15.17 -0.09
N LEU A 119 -3.79 -14.82 -1.37
CA LEU A 119 -3.18 -15.50 -2.50
C LEU A 119 -1.79 -14.93 -2.88
N ALA A 120 -1.37 -13.82 -2.28
CA ALA A 120 -0.07 -13.20 -2.57
C ALA A 120 1.13 -14.16 -2.41
N PRO A 121 1.14 -15.15 -1.46
CA PRO A 121 2.19 -16.14 -1.38
C PRO A 121 2.42 -16.94 -2.65
N LEU A 122 1.42 -17.07 -3.53
CA LEU A 122 1.59 -17.77 -4.81
C LEU A 122 2.65 -17.11 -5.70
N ALA A 123 2.86 -15.79 -5.59
CA ALA A 123 3.92 -15.11 -6.32
C ALA A 123 5.33 -15.60 -5.92
N ALA A 124 5.50 -16.15 -4.71
CA ALA A 124 6.75 -16.79 -4.31
C ALA A 124 6.99 -18.14 -4.96
N LEU A 125 5.91 -18.83 -5.38
CA LEU A 125 5.97 -20.16 -5.97
C LEU A 125 5.96 -20.15 -7.51
N ILE A 126 5.15 -19.24 -8.08
CA ILE A 126 4.89 -19.15 -9.53
C ILE A 126 4.92 -17.67 -10.00
N PRO A 127 6.06 -16.95 -9.83
CA PRO A 127 6.11 -15.50 -10.07
C PRO A 127 5.80 -15.14 -11.53
N SER A 128 6.34 -15.86 -12.48
CA SER A 128 6.18 -15.59 -13.91
C SER A 128 4.73 -15.79 -14.37
N GLU A 129 4.10 -16.87 -13.92
CA GLU A 129 2.70 -17.17 -14.21
C GLU A 129 1.77 -16.08 -13.66
N ILE A 130 2.04 -15.57 -12.47
CA ILE A 130 1.26 -14.48 -11.88
C ILE A 130 1.40 -13.19 -12.70
N LEU A 131 2.59 -12.85 -13.19
CA LEU A 131 2.77 -11.68 -14.07
C LEU A 131 1.99 -11.82 -15.37
N VAL A 132 2.08 -12.98 -16.02
CA VAL A 132 1.36 -13.25 -17.27
C VAL A 132 -0.15 -13.23 -17.05
N LEU A 133 -0.64 -13.86 -15.96
CA LEU A 133 -2.05 -13.82 -15.61
C LEU A 133 -2.54 -12.40 -15.33
N ALA A 134 -1.77 -11.61 -14.60
CA ALA A 134 -2.09 -10.22 -14.32
C ALA A 134 -2.17 -9.38 -15.61
N ALA A 135 -1.25 -9.61 -16.56
CA ALA A 135 -1.28 -8.95 -17.86
C ALA A 135 -2.52 -9.35 -18.67
N ALA A 136 -2.88 -10.62 -18.70
CA ALA A 136 -4.10 -11.10 -19.37
C ALA A 136 -5.38 -10.47 -18.80
N ILE A 137 -5.45 -10.35 -17.46
CA ILE A 137 -6.56 -9.68 -16.77
C ILE A 137 -6.59 -8.18 -17.12
N ALA A 138 -5.44 -7.51 -17.15
CA ALA A 138 -5.32 -6.11 -17.52
C ALA A 138 -5.78 -5.89 -18.98
N PHE A 139 -5.35 -6.72 -19.92
CA PHE A 139 -5.82 -6.68 -21.31
C PHE A 139 -7.34 -6.82 -21.43
N ARG A 140 -7.90 -7.77 -20.71
CA ARG A 140 -9.36 -7.96 -20.69
C ARG A 140 -10.07 -6.73 -20.14
N GLY A 141 -9.48 -6.08 -19.12
CA GLY A 141 -10.00 -4.83 -18.58
C GLY A 141 -10.02 -3.68 -19.60
N LEU A 142 -8.99 -3.58 -20.42
CA LEU A 142 -8.85 -2.55 -21.45
C LEU A 142 -9.91 -2.60 -22.55
N LYS A 143 -10.59 -3.73 -22.76
CA LYS A 143 -11.71 -3.81 -23.73
C LYS A 143 -12.81 -2.81 -23.40
N ASN A 144 -13.03 -2.56 -22.11
CA ASN A 144 -14.09 -1.67 -21.61
C ASN A 144 -13.57 -0.27 -21.24
N TYR A 145 -12.30 0.03 -21.51
CA TYR A 145 -11.70 1.32 -21.18
C TYR A 145 -12.06 2.35 -22.26
N SER A 146 -12.71 3.45 -21.86
CA SER A 146 -13.17 4.51 -22.79
C SER A 146 -12.15 5.64 -22.97
N GLY A 147 -11.11 5.70 -22.16
CA GLY A 147 -10.10 6.75 -22.21
C GLY A 147 -10.52 8.07 -21.54
N LYS A 148 -11.63 8.07 -20.81
CA LYS A 148 -12.18 9.26 -20.12
C LYS A 148 -11.64 9.43 -18.70
N CYS A 149 -10.44 8.91 -18.40
CA CYS A 149 -9.85 9.10 -17.08
C CYS A 149 -9.56 10.59 -16.86
N ALA A 150 -10.23 11.18 -15.90
CA ALA A 150 -9.96 12.56 -15.52
C ALA A 150 -8.55 12.66 -14.93
N VAL A 151 -7.77 13.63 -15.43
CA VAL A 151 -6.48 13.98 -14.84
C VAL A 151 -6.70 14.41 -13.40
N SER A 152 -6.06 13.72 -12.49
CA SER A 152 -6.14 14.03 -11.07
C SER A 152 -5.11 15.11 -10.73
N ARG A 153 -5.58 16.27 -10.34
CA ARG A 153 -4.70 17.38 -9.91
C ARG A 153 -4.74 17.51 -8.40
N MET A 154 -3.57 17.65 -7.81
CA MET A 154 -3.46 18.00 -6.41
C MET A 154 -3.74 19.50 -6.26
N THR A 155 -4.73 19.86 -5.44
CA THR A 155 -5.01 21.23 -5.08
C THR A 155 -4.22 21.61 -3.82
N LEU A 156 -3.69 22.84 -3.78
CA LEU A 156 -3.03 23.32 -2.58
C LEU A 156 -4.08 23.53 -1.49
N GLN A 157 -4.00 22.71 -0.45
CA GLN A 157 -4.87 22.77 0.71
C GLN A 157 -4.36 23.82 1.70
N ARG A 158 -5.27 24.47 2.44
CA ARG A 158 -4.93 25.46 3.47
C ARG A 158 -5.55 25.07 4.81
N GLY A 159 -4.96 25.56 5.90
CA GLY A 159 -5.47 25.31 7.24
C GLY A 159 -5.52 23.82 7.60
N PHE A 160 -6.63 23.39 8.17
CA PHE A 160 -6.81 22.03 8.63
C PHE A 160 -6.70 20.98 7.53
N SER A 161 -7.19 21.28 6.32
CA SER A 161 -7.05 20.36 5.17
C SER A 161 -5.60 20.10 4.82
N ALA A 162 -4.71 21.11 4.91
CA ALA A 162 -3.27 20.94 4.68
C ALA A 162 -2.65 19.99 5.72
N VAL A 163 -3.00 20.14 6.99
CA VAL A 163 -2.54 19.25 8.08
C VAL A 163 -2.97 17.81 7.82
N MET A 164 -4.22 17.59 7.43
CA MET A 164 -4.73 16.26 7.15
C MET A 164 -4.05 15.61 5.95
N VAL A 165 -3.81 16.35 4.87
CA VAL A 165 -3.09 15.87 3.69
C VAL A 165 -1.65 15.50 4.05
N PHE A 166 -0.96 16.36 4.79
CA PHE A 166 0.40 16.11 5.27
C PHE A 166 0.46 14.87 6.18
N HIS A 167 -0.52 14.73 7.07
CA HIS A 167 -0.62 13.60 7.98
C HIS A 167 -0.82 12.26 7.25
N GLN A 168 -1.61 12.26 6.19
CA GLN A 168 -1.74 11.07 5.35
C GLN A 168 -0.47 10.76 4.55
N LEU A 169 0.20 11.79 4.04
CA LEU A 169 1.44 11.61 3.32
C LEU A 169 2.49 10.91 4.21
N HIS A 170 2.71 11.40 5.43
CA HIS A 170 3.69 10.82 6.32
C HIS A 170 3.24 9.46 6.88
N TYR A 171 1.93 9.25 7.11
CA TYR A 171 1.40 7.96 7.54
C TYR A 171 1.75 6.85 6.54
N PHE A 172 1.45 7.06 5.26
CA PHE A 172 1.78 6.09 4.23
C PHE A 172 3.28 5.97 3.99
N PHE A 173 4.01 7.05 4.14
CA PHE A 173 5.46 7.05 4.09
C PHE A 173 6.05 6.08 5.13
N TYR A 174 5.73 6.24 6.41
CA TYR A 174 6.28 5.37 7.42
C TYR A 174 5.67 3.97 7.39
N ALA A 175 4.38 3.85 7.10
CA ALA A 175 3.72 2.56 7.05
C ALA A 175 4.36 1.64 6.00
N HIS A 176 4.67 2.15 4.81
CA HIS A 176 5.31 1.35 3.77
C HIS A 176 6.78 1.08 4.05
N THR A 177 7.51 2.06 4.57
CA THR A 177 8.89 1.86 5.03
C THR A 177 8.97 0.74 6.04
N THR A 178 8.05 0.75 7.00
CA THR A 178 8.01 -0.24 8.08
C THR A 178 7.51 -1.59 7.61
N LEU A 179 6.43 -1.62 6.81
CA LEU A 179 5.86 -2.88 6.28
C LEU A 179 6.89 -3.67 5.49
N ALA A 180 7.66 -3.00 4.66
CA ALA A 180 8.71 -3.63 3.89
C ALA A 180 9.81 -4.21 4.79
N ALA A 181 10.26 -3.46 5.79
CA ALA A 181 11.26 -3.92 6.76
C ALA A 181 10.75 -5.09 7.60
N MET A 182 9.48 -5.03 8.03
CA MET A 182 8.87 -6.07 8.86
C MET A 182 8.64 -7.38 8.14
N SER A 183 8.30 -7.36 6.86
CA SER A 183 8.09 -8.58 6.08
C SER A 183 9.34 -9.47 6.11
N LEU A 184 10.51 -8.87 6.07
CA LEU A 184 11.78 -9.59 6.14
C LEU A 184 12.07 -10.17 7.51
N LEU A 185 11.79 -9.43 8.56
CA LEU A 185 11.93 -9.94 9.93
C LEU A 185 11.03 -11.14 10.18
N LEU A 186 9.78 -11.06 9.72
CA LEU A 186 8.85 -12.18 9.81
C LEU A 186 9.36 -13.39 9.05
N THR A 187 9.80 -13.20 7.81
CA THR A 187 10.29 -14.32 7.00
C THR A 187 11.56 -14.93 7.60
N ALA A 188 12.50 -14.13 8.07
CA ALA A 188 13.70 -14.63 8.74
C ALA A 188 13.37 -15.43 10.01
N ARG A 189 12.39 -14.97 10.81
CA ARG A 189 11.96 -15.63 12.04
C ARG A 189 11.13 -16.89 11.79
N PHE A 190 10.37 -16.92 10.70
CA PHE A 190 9.50 -18.05 10.35
C PHE A 190 10.08 -18.97 9.28
N SER A 191 11.33 -18.77 8.88
CA SER A 191 11.99 -19.64 7.89
C SER A 191 11.91 -21.13 8.25
N ALA A 192 11.96 -21.47 9.54
CA ALA A 192 11.80 -22.83 10.04
C ALA A 192 10.40 -23.43 9.79
N LEU A 193 9.37 -22.60 9.59
CA LEU A 193 8.00 -23.06 9.28
C LEU A 193 7.77 -23.28 7.79
N GLY A 194 8.74 -22.90 6.96
CA GLY A 194 8.63 -22.93 5.51
C GLY A 194 7.97 -21.69 4.91
N THR A 195 8.07 -21.56 3.60
CA THR A 195 7.68 -20.39 2.80
C THR A 195 6.22 -19.99 2.93
N VAL A 196 5.33 -20.98 2.79
CA VAL A 196 3.89 -20.72 2.73
C VAL A 196 3.33 -20.25 4.06
N PRO A 197 3.63 -20.89 5.20
CA PRO A 197 3.22 -20.41 6.53
C PRO A 197 3.74 -19.01 6.85
N ALA A 198 5.00 -18.71 6.54
CA ALA A 198 5.59 -17.39 6.77
C ALA A 198 4.86 -16.31 5.96
N ALA A 199 4.58 -16.58 4.70
CA ALA A 199 3.84 -15.67 3.83
C ALA A 199 2.38 -15.49 4.26
N LEU A 200 1.72 -16.55 4.75
CA LEU A 200 0.37 -16.45 5.30
C LEU A 200 0.31 -15.61 6.58
N LEU A 201 1.29 -15.75 7.48
CA LEU A 201 1.39 -14.92 8.67
C LEU A 201 1.64 -13.45 8.31
N PHE A 202 2.48 -13.20 7.31
CA PHE A 202 2.66 -11.86 6.77
C PHE A 202 1.34 -11.28 6.23
N CYS A 203 0.60 -12.04 5.44
CA CYS A 203 -0.70 -11.62 4.91
C CYS A 203 -1.78 -11.49 6.00
N GLY A 204 -1.62 -12.16 7.14
CA GLY A 204 -2.55 -12.09 8.26
C GLY A 204 -2.77 -10.67 8.78
N THR A 205 -1.75 -9.81 8.76
CA THR A 205 -1.89 -8.40 9.11
C THR A 205 -2.87 -7.65 8.19
N TRP A 206 -2.91 -7.99 6.90
CA TRP A 206 -3.85 -7.38 5.94
C TRP A 206 -5.28 -7.87 6.14
N VAL A 207 -5.45 -9.12 6.57
CA VAL A 207 -6.75 -9.66 6.96
C VAL A 207 -7.27 -8.93 8.19
N THR A 208 -6.45 -8.76 9.23
CA THR A 208 -6.84 -7.99 10.43
C THR A 208 -7.15 -6.54 10.09
N TYR A 209 -6.33 -5.89 9.28
CA TYR A 209 -6.53 -4.53 8.76
C TYR A 209 -7.91 -4.35 8.09
N MET A 210 -8.31 -5.30 7.24
CA MET A 210 -9.57 -5.23 6.51
C MET A 210 -10.79 -5.59 7.35
N SER A 211 -10.61 -6.37 8.43
CA SER A 211 -11.71 -6.86 9.28
C SER A 211 -12.23 -5.81 10.27
N VAL A 212 -11.48 -4.75 10.50
CA VAL A 212 -11.78 -3.76 11.57
C VAL A 212 -12.90 -2.80 11.21
N GLU A 213 -13.13 -2.50 9.93
CA GLU A 213 -14.12 -1.48 9.54
C GLU A 213 -15.54 -1.70 10.09
N PRO A 214 -16.11 -2.93 10.07
CA PRO A 214 -17.43 -3.15 10.63
C PRO A 214 -17.51 -2.82 12.11
N ILE A 215 -16.40 -3.01 12.84
CA ILE A 215 -16.31 -2.73 14.28
C ILE A 215 -16.19 -1.22 14.49
N VAL A 216 -15.21 -0.58 13.85
CA VAL A 216 -14.90 0.85 14.02
C VAL A 216 -16.02 1.75 13.47
N SER A 217 -16.72 1.31 12.42
CA SER A 217 -17.83 2.09 11.85
C SER A 217 -19.00 2.28 12.82
N ARG A 218 -19.10 1.42 13.84
CA ARG A 218 -20.12 1.49 14.89
C ARG A 218 -19.69 2.34 16.07
N LEU A 219 -18.42 2.72 16.17
CA LEU A 219 -17.93 3.56 17.26
C LEU A 219 -18.44 4.99 17.08
N THR A 220 -19.02 5.54 18.14
CA THR A 220 -19.53 6.92 18.21
C THR A 220 -18.47 7.92 18.66
N ALA A 221 -17.23 7.48 18.89
CA ALA A 221 -16.15 8.32 19.35
C ALA A 221 -15.84 9.47 18.39
N LYS A 222 -15.32 10.56 18.94
CA LYS A 222 -14.86 11.72 18.17
C LYS A 222 -13.80 11.31 17.15
N THR A 223 -13.94 11.75 15.90
CA THR A 223 -13.15 11.28 14.79
C THR A 223 -11.67 11.67 14.91
N LEU A 224 -11.38 12.92 15.22
CA LEU A 224 -10.01 13.45 15.23
C LEU A 224 -9.13 12.90 16.36
N PRO A 225 -9.58 12.90 17.63
CA PRO A 225 -8.78 12.31 18.73
C PRO A 225 -8.44 10.84 18.46
N VAL A 226 -9.40 10.05 17.95
CA VAL A 226 -9.16 8.62 17.62
C VAL A 226 -8.19 8.48 16.48
N PHE A 227 -8.24 9.36 15.47
CA PHE A 227 -7.29 9.38 14.36
C PHE A 227 -5.86 9.58 14.84
N PHE A 228 -5.61 10.62 15.62
CA PHE A 228 -4.26 10.91 16.12
C PHE A 228 -3.77 9.85 17.11
N ALA A 229 -4.60 9.43 18.06
CA ALA A 229 -4.27 8.37 19.02
C ALA A 229 -3.94 7.05 18.29
N GLY A 230 -4.65 6.71 17.23
CA GLY A 230 -4.36 5.55 16.38
C GLY A 230 -2.99 5.64 15.72
N HIS A 231 -2.63 6.79 15.16
CA HIS A 231 -1.32 7.00 14.54
C HIS A 231 -0.18 6.89 15.56
N ILE A 232 -0.30 7.53 16.72
CA ILE A 232 0.69 7.45 17.79
C ILE A 232 0.81 6.01 18.27
N GLY A 233 -0.31 5.34 18.53
CA GLY A 233 -0.32 3.95 19.00
C GLY A 233 0.37 2.99 18.03
N ILE A 234 0.12 3.11 16.72
CA ILE A 234 0.81 2.29 15.72
C ILE A 234 2.31 2.62 15.70
N SER A 235 2.68 3.89 15.74
CA SER A 235 4.09 4.29 15.74
C SER A 235 4.84 3.73 16.93
N LEU A 236 4.24 3.79 18.12
CA LEU A 236 4.82 3.20 19.35
C LEU A 236 4.89 1.67 19.28
N LEU A 237 3.88 1.02 18.69
CA LEU A 237 3.85 -0.42 18.48
C LEU A 237 5.00 -0.87 17.59
N LEU A 238 5.20 -0.19 16.48
CA LEU A 238 6.30 -0.47 15.53
C LEU A 238 7.66 -0.23 16.15
N PHE A 239 7.80 0.87 16.91
CA PHE A 239 8.99 1.14 17.69
C PHE A 239 9.28 0.00 18.68
N THR A 240 8.28 -0.44 19.43
CA THR A 240 8.42 -1.54 20.40
C THR A 240 8.84 -2.84 19.71
N MET A 241 8.27 -3.14 18.55
CA MET A 241 8.57 -4.37 17.82
C MET A 241 10.04 -4.48 17.36
N SER A 242 10.73 -3.36 17.17
CA SER A 242 12.16 -3.37 16.82
C SER A 242 13.06 -3.94 17.93
N PHE A 243 12.58 -4.01 19.17
CA PHE A 243 13.29 -4.56 20.34
C PHE A 243 12.79 -5.93 20.79
N VAL A 244 11.77 -6.50 20.13
CA VAL A 244 11.18 -7.77 20.56
C VAL A 244 11.93 -8.95 19.95
N ASP A 245 12.51 -9.80 20.81
CA ASP A 245 13.19 -11.03 20.40
C ASP A 245 12.26 -12.24 20.29
N SER A 246 11.19 -12.29 21.07
CA SER A 246 10.22 -13.39 21.04
C SER A 246 9.43 -13.40 19.74
N THR A 247 9.56 -14.50 18.97
CA THR A 247 8.82 -14.72 17.73
C THR A 247 7.31 -14.68 17.91
N THR A 248 6.82 -15.29 19.01
CA THR A 248 5.39 -15.30 19.31
C THR A 248 4.87 -13.90 19.62
N LEU A 249 5.56 -13.17 20.49
CA LEU A 249 5.18 -11.80 20.82
C LEU A 249 5.24 -10.90 19.59
N PHE A 250 6.29 -11.01 18.78
CA PHE A 250 6.42 -10.27 17.53
C PHE A 250 5.24 -10.54 16.57
N THR A 251 4.82 -11.79 16.43
CA THR A 251 3.67 -12.15 15.58
C THR A 251 2.37 -11.53 16.09
N VAL A 252 2.12 -11.59 17.37
CA VAL A 252 0.93 -10.97 17.98
C VAL A 252 0.93 -9.47 17.72
N LEU A 253 2.04 -8.79 17.97
CA LEU A 253 2.20 -7.36 17.73
C LEU A 253 2.01 -7.02 16.23
N TRP A 254 2.51 -7.86 15.33
CA TRP A 254 2.31 -7.72 13.90
C TRP A 254 0.82 -7.76 13.49
N LEU A 255 0.07 -8.71 14.03
CA LEU A 255 -1.38 -8.80 13.79
C LEU A 255 -2.13 -7.60 14.37
N ILE A 256 -1.72 -7.12 15.57
CA ILE A 256 -2.26 -5.92 16.20
C ILE A 256 -1.95 -4.67 15.35
N THR A 257 -0.78 -4.60 14.71
CA THR A 257 -0.43 -3.51 13.79
C THR A 257 -1.43 -3.42 12.62
N GLY A 258 -1.80 -4.57 12.06
CA GLY A 258 -2.85 -4.61 11.03
C GLY A 258 -4.18 -4.08 11.55
N PHE A 259 -4.60 -4.50 12.73
CA PHE A 259 -5.81 -4.00 13.38
C PHE A 259 -5.75 -2.48 13.58
N GLY A 260 -4.68 -1.95 14.17
CA GLY A 260 -4.48 -0.52 14.38
C GLY A 260 -4.50 0.29 13.08
N GLY A 261 -3.81 -0.20 12.04
CA GLY A 261 -3.85 0.39 10.70
C GLY A 261 -5.26 0.45 10.11
N GLY A 262 -6.04 -0.61 10.30
CA GLY A 262 -7.44 -0.67 9.89
C GLY A 262 -8.33 0.36 10.61
N VAL A 263 -8.10 0.58 11.91
CA VAL A 263 -8.75 1.65 12.69
C VAL A 263 -8.46 3.00 12.06
N VAL A 264 -7.19 3.34 11.89
CA VAL A 264 -6.77 4.63 11.32
C VAL A 264 -7.35 4.84 9.91
N TYR A 265 -7.30 3.82 9.06
CA TYR A 265 -7.88 3.89 7.73
C TYR A 265 -9.38 4.16 7.74
N THR A 266 -10.12 3.48 8.62
CA THR A 266 -11.58 3.64 8.72
C THR A 266 -11.94 5.03 9.22
N ILE A 267 -11.21 5.55 10.21
CA ILE A 267 -11.40 6.90 10.74
C ILE A 267 -11.03 7.95 9.71
N SER A 268 -9.94 7.77 8.94
CA SER A 268 -9.59 8.63 7.81
C SER A 268 -10.71 8.68 6.77
N ALA A 269 -11.29 7.54 6.43
CA ALA A 269 -12.42 7.48 5.50
C ALA A 269 -13.67 8.19 6.04
N ARG A 270 -13.89 8.19 7.35
CA ARG A 270 -14.95 8.95 8.02
C ARG A 270 -14.68 10.45 7.97
N ALA A 271 -13.48 10.89 8.25
CA ALA A 271 -13.06 12.29 8.14
C ALA A 271 -13.24 12.83 6.71
N LYS A 272 -12.96 12.01 5.69
CA LYS A 272 -13.27 12.34 4.27
C LYS A 272 -14.75 12.66 4.06
N LYS A 273 -15.64 11.87 4.63
CA LYS A 273 -17.08 12.08 4.49
C LYS A 273 -17.57 13.34 5.21
N LEU A 274 -16.88 13.76 6.25
CA LEU A 274 -17.18 14.98 7.00
C LEU A 274 -16.63 16.25 6.33
N GLY A 275 -16.00 16.13 5.13
CA GLY A 275 -15.47 17.26 4.40
C GLY A 275 -14.20 17.87 5.00
N CYS A 276 -13.52 17.14 5.91
CA CYS A 276 -12.32 17.64 6.57
C CYS A 276 -11.15 17.89 5.59
N TYR A 277 -11.21 17.30 4.39
CA TYR A 277 -10.18 17.47 3.34
C TYR A 277 -10.68 17.03 1.95
N ASP A 278 -10.02 17.51 0.91
CA ASP A 278 -10.31 17.14 -0.47
C ASP A 278 -9.90 15.70 -0.77
N LYS A 279 -10.88 14.91 -1.26
CA LYS A 279 -10.71 13.48 -1.54
C LYS A 279 -9.60 13.21 -2.57
N GLN A 280 -9.45 14.10 -3.55
CA GLN A 280 -8.49 13.92 -4.65
C GLN A 280 -7.06 14.16 -4.18
N SER A 281 -6.82 15.26 -3.50
CA SER A 281 -5.52 15.59 -2.89
C SER A 281 -5.08 14.52 -1.91
N MET A 282 -6.02 13.98 -1.14
CA MET A 282 -5.77 12.88 -0.21
C MET A 282 -5.29 11.62 -0.91
N THR A 283 -5.97 11.22 -1.99
CA THR A 283 -5.58 10.02 -2.74
C THR A 283 -4.21 10.18 -3.40
N ILE A 284 -3.87 11.38 -3.86
CA ILE A 284 -2.54 11.68 -4.40
C ILE A 284 -1.50 11.61 -3.28
N SER A 285 -1.77 12.22 -2.13
CA SER A 285 -0.88 12.21 -0.96
C SER A 285 -0.61 10.80 -0.45
N GLU A 286 -1.64 9.94 -0.38
CA GLU A 286 -1.47 8.51 -0.06
C GLU A 286 -0.46 7.84 -1.00
N ASN A 287 -0.61 8.01 -2.31
CA ASN A 287 0.28 7.35 -3.28
C ASN A 287 1.70 7.94 -3.29
N ILE A 288 1.84 9.25 -3.08
CA ILE A 288 3.15 9.88 -2.91
C ILE A 288 3.81 9.33 -1.65
N GLY A 289 3.09 9.23 -0.53
CA GLY A 289 3.58 8.68 0.72
C GLY A 289 4.07 7.23 0.58
N HIS A 290 3.30 6.37 -0.09
CA HIS A 290 3.71 4.99 -0.41
C HIS A 290 5.03 4.95 -1.20
N THR A 291 5.12 5.75 -2.26
CA THR A 291 6.29 5.78 -3.13
C THR A 291 7.52 6.32 -2.40
N LEU A 292 7.38 7.44 -1.70
CA LEU A 292 8.50 8.05 -0.96
C LEU A 292 8.96 7.17 0.19
N GLY A 293 8.04 6.54 0.94
CA GLY A 293 8.39 5.64 2.03
C GLY A 293 9.24 4.47 1.56
N LEU A 294 8.83 3.83 0.46
CA LEU A 294 9.59 2.74 -0.12
C LEU A 294 10.92 3.21 -0.71
N ALA A 295 10.96 4.36 -1.39
CA ALA A 295 12.20 4.90 -1.95
C ALA A 295 13.24 5.20 -0.85
N VAL A 296 12.82 5.80 0.26
CA VAL A 296 13.69 6.04 1.42
C VAL A 296 14.17 4.74 2.04
N ALA A 297 13.29 3.74 2.17
CA ALA A 297 13.68 2.43 2.67
C ALA A 297 14.71 1.74 1.77
N VAL A 298 14.56 1.84 0.44
CA VAL A 298 15.58 1.36 -0.53
C VAL A 298 16.92 2.07 -0.31
N ILE A 299 16.91 3.39 -0.18
CA ILE A 299 18.12 4.17 0.04
C ILE A 299 18.79 3.75 1.37
N PHE A 300 18.02 3.61 2.44
CA PHE A 300 18.55 3.18 3.73
C PHE A 300 19.19 1.78 3.66
N ALA A 301 18.55 0.86 2.96
CA ALA A 301 19.07 -0.49 2.80
C ALA A 301 20.28 -0.55 1.84
N ALA A 302 20.23 0.12 0.68
CA ALA A 302 21.23 0.00 -0.37
C ALA A 302 22.47 0.87 -0.14
N VAL A 303 22.28 2.09 0.38
CA VAL A 303 23.37 3.07 0.54
C VAL A 303 23.95 3.03 1.95
N PHE A 304 23.09 2.96 2.97
CA PHE A 304 23.52 3.01 4.37
C PHE A 304 23.65 1.62 5.01
N GLY A 305 23.30 0.55 4.31
CA GLY A 305 23.36 -0.82 4.82
C GLY A 305 22.49 -1.07 6.05
N MET A 306 21.45 -0.27 6.26
CA MET A 306 20.57 -0.39 7.41
C MET A 306 19.78 -1.71 7.36
N ARG A 307 19.70 -2.38 8.51
CA ARG A 307 18.89 -3.59 8.69
C ARG A 307 17.43 -3.23 8.91
N SER A 308 16.54 -4.20 8.71
CA SER A 308 15.11 -4.01 8.92
C SER A 308 14.72 -3.42 10.29
N PRO A 309 15.27 -3.87 11.43
CA PRO A 309 14.96 -3.26 12.73
C PRO A 309 15.34 -1.78 12.81
N ASP A 310 16.48 -1.42 12.24
CA ASP A 310 16.99 -0.03 12.27
C ASP A 310 16.07 0.90 11.47
N ILE A 311 15.60 0.44 10.29
CA ILE A 311 14.63 1.18 9.46
C ILE A 311 13.29 1.34 10.20
N MET A 312 12.81 0.29 10.88
CA MET A 312 11.59 0.35 11.68
C MET A 312 11.69 1.35 12.81
N LEU A 313 12.82 1.34 13.51
CA LEU A 313 13.08 2.24 14.64
C LEU A 313 13.02 3.71 14.16
N VAL A 314 13.72 4.02 13.07
CA VAL A 314 13.75 5.38 12.50
C VAL A 314 12.34 5.77 12.02
N ALA A 315 11.68 4.91 11.26
CA ALA A 315 10.35 5.20 10.71
C ALA A 315 9.30 5.41 11.81
N GLY A 316 9.30 4.55 12.85
CA GLY A 316 8.41 4.67 13.99
C GLY A 316 8.64 5.94 14.80
N SER A 317 9.90 6.27 15.07
CA SER A 317 10.28 7.48 15.83
C SER A 317 9.88 8.76 15.09
N VAL A 318 10.21 8.87 13.81
CA VAL A 318 9.87 10.04 12.98
C VAL A 318 8.35 10.18 12.86
N SER A 319 7.63 9.07 12.65
CA SER A 319 6.18 9.11 12.54
C SER A 319 5.49 9.52 13.83
N ALA A 320 5.95 9.03 15.00
CA ALA A 320 5.43 9.44 16.30
C ALA A 320 5.61 10.95 16.52
N LEU A 321 6.81 11.46 16.23
CA LEU A 321 7.13 12.89 16.35
C LEU A 321 6.22 13.73 15.44
N LEU A 322 6.08 13.36 14.16
CA LEU A 322 5.25 14.08 13.20
C LEU A 322 3.76 14.01 13.58
N ALA A 323 3.29 12.90 14.13
CA ALA A 323 1.91 12.79 14.62
C ALA A 323 1.66 13.77 15.78
N VAL A 324 2.55 13.84 16.74
CA VAL A 324 2.46 14.79 17.87
C VAL A 324 2.51 16.24 17.38
N VAL A 325 3.46 16.58 16.50
CA VAL A 325 3.55 17.92 15.91
C VAL A 325 2.26 18.27 15.15
N SER A 326 1.70 17.35 14.36
CA SER A 326 0.46 17.58 13.62
C SER A 326 -0.74 17.87 14.53
N MET A 327 -0.81 17.27 15.73
CA MET A 327 -1.86 17.54 16.72
C MET A 327 -1.89 18.99 17.18
N THR A 328 -0.74 19.66 17.26
CA THR A 328 -0.63 21.07 17.72
C THR A 328 -1.28 22.06 16.73
N PHE A 329 -1.37 21.69 15.45
CA PHE A 329 -1.97 22.50 14.40
C PHE A 329 -3.44 22.17 14.12
N THR A 330 -4.04 21.26 14.89
CA THR A 330 -5.42 20.81 14.66
C THR A 330 -6.41 21.80 15.29
N PRO A 331 -7.39 22.34 14.55
CA PRO A 331 -8.41 23.22 15.12
C PRO A 331 -9.29 22.45 16.13
N LYS A 332 -9.75 23.14 17.17
CA LYS A 332 -10.71 22.58 18.12
C LYS A 332 -12.02 22.27 17.39
N GLU A 333 -12.58 21.07 17.58
CA GLU A 333 -13.76 20.53 16.85
C GLU A 333 -15.02 21.41 16.84
N GLY A 334 -15.10 22.45 17.71
CA GLY A 334 -16.27 23.35 17.80
C GLY A 334 -16.35 24.43 16.71
N ARG A 335 -15.26 24.72 15.98
CA ARG A 335 -15.24 25.81 14.98
C ARG A 335 -15.49 25.37 13.53
N SER A 336 -15.48 24.06 13.23
CA SER A 336 -15.68 23.59 11.85
C SER A 336 -17.15 23.53 11.42
N ASN A 337 -18.07 23.40 12.35
CA ASN A 337 -19.51 23.28 12.03
C ASN A 337 -20.17 24.63 11.72
N GLU A 338 -19.64 25.74 12.24
CA GLU A 338 -20.23 27.08 11.97
C GLU A 338 -19.91 27.58 10.55
N ASN A 339 -18.77 27.19 9.98
CA ASN A 339 -18.40 27.61 8.61
C ASN A 339 -19.05 26.80 7.49
N ILE A 340 -19.59 25.62 7.80
CA ILE A 340 -20.29 24.77 6.79
C ILE A 340 -21.74 25.26 6.63
N ASN A 341 -22.36 25.75 7.70
CA ASN A 341 -23.74 26.23 7.66
C ASN A 341 -23.89 27.66 7.12
N ASN A 342 -22.82 28.43 7.01
CA ASN A 342 -22.86 29.80 6.47
C ASN A 342 -22.58 29.89 4.96
N ASN A 343 -22.33 28.76 4.27
CA ASN A 343 -22.10 28.69 2.82
C ASN A 343 -23.08 27.75 2.08
N SER A 344 -24.22 27.44 2.70
CA SER A 344 -25.30 26.67 2.06
C SER A 344 -26.47 27.56 1.63
#